data_66754211b902413784ed541193d46ff9
#
_entry.id   66754211b902413784ed541193d46ff9
#
_cell.length_a   1.000
_cell.length_b   1.000
_cell.length_c   1.000
_cell.angle_alpha   90.00
_cell.angle_beta   90.00
_cell.angle_gamma   90.00
#
_symmetry.space_group_name_H-M   'P 1'
#
loop_
_entity.id
_entity.type
_entity.pdbx_description
1 polymer ?
#
loop_
_entity_poly.entity_id
_entity_poly.type
_entity_poly.pdbx_seq_one_letter_code
_entity_poly.pdbx_strand_id
1 'polypeptide(L)'
;IKTCKLNYLQPQLVVNYSNIPCAYYNKPKLVLAHKMYGFPYLDYSGMFGISNRDNYVILNKSYEDFIKLHKFLSTNFIRTIFEATRYRMSYLEKYIFDIIPDITNINDFPDIITDDTICDFFHLDDLERNVIKTFHKKYLSL
;
A
#
# COMPACT_ATOMS: atom_id res chain seq x y z
N ILE A 1 -2.77 18.60 8.00
CA ILE A 1 -2.52 17.88 6.74
C ILE A 1 -1.18 17.20 6.86
N LYS A 2 -1.16 15.88 6.76
CA LYS A 2 0.09 15.14 6.72
C LYS A 2 0.33 14.68 5.31
N THR A 3 1.37 15.15 4.69
CA THR A 3 1.91 14.55 3.48
C THR A 3 2.94 13.51 3.86
N CYS A 4 2.77 12.29 3.37
CA CYS A 4 3.77 11.25 3.53
C CYS A 4 4.93 11.57 2.59
N LYS A 5 6.05 12.06 3.12
CA LYS A 5 7.32 12.05 2.39
C LYS A 5 7.93 10.67 2.54
N LEU A 6 8.00 9.97 1.44
CA LEU A 6 8.70 8.70 1.36
C LEU A 6 10.16 8.99 1.01
N ASN A 7 11.08 8.64 1.89
CA ASN A 7 12.35 8.18 1.37
C ASN A 7 12.22 6.67 1.11
N TYR A 8 13.04 6.12 0.27
CA TYR A 8 12.93 4.74 -0.25
C TYR A 8 12.90 3.63 0.81
N LEU A 9 13.09 3.95 2.08
CA LEU A 9 13.25 2.98 3.17
C LEU A 9 12.27 3.19 4.31
N GLN A 10 11.73 4.39 4.50
CA GLN A 10 10.76 4.66 5.57
C GLN A 10 9.78 5.75 5.18
N PRO A 11 8.48 5.47 5.22
CA PRO A 11 7.47 6.50 5.06
C PRO A 11 7.56 7.50 6.22
N GLN A 12 7.88 8.74 5.90
CA GLN A 12 7.80 9.82 6.88
C GLN A 12 6.44 10.48 6.79
N LEU A 13 5.74 10.47 7.90
CA LEU A 13 4.47 11.12 8.03
C LEU A 13 4.69 12.62 8.28
N VAL A 14 4.34 13.46 7.32
CA VAL A 14 4.37 14.91 7.45
C VAL A 14 2.99 15.43 7.83
N VAL A 15 2.87 16.12 8.96
CA VAL A 15 1.61 16.67 9.47
C VAL A 15 1.50 18.14 9.13
N ASN A 16 0.43 18.49 8.45
CA ASN A 16 -0.02 19.88 8.37
C ASN A 16 -1.31 20.03 9.20
N TYR A 17 -1.64 21.22 9.58
CA TYR A 17 -2.81 21.50 10.38
C TYR A 17 -3.84 22.29 9.56
N SER A 18 -5.11 21.95 9.72
CA SER A 18 -6.22 22.66 9.12
C SER A 18 -7.19 23.07 10.22
N ASN A 19 -7.78 24.22 10.09
CA ASN A 19 -8.86 24.70 10.98
C ASN A 19 -10.23 24.16 10.59
N ILE A 20 -10.31 23.42 9.48
CA ILE A 20 -11.54 22.77 9.01
C ILE A 20 -11.27 21.27 8.85
N PRO A 21 -12.16 20.38 9.30
CA PRO A 21 -12.04 18.95 9.07
C PRO A 21 -11.96 18.64 7.58
N CYS A 22 -10.93 17.91 7.17
CA CYS A 22 -10.79 17.42 5.80
C CYS A 22 -11.56 16.11 5.60
N ALA A 23 -11.67 15.67 4.35
CA ALA A 23 -12.34 14.42 4.00
C ALA A 23 -11.79 13.23 4.80
N TYR A 24 -12.66 12.30 5.17
CA TYR A 24 -12.33 11.09 5.94
C TYR A 24 -11.77 11.32 7.36
N TYR A 25 -11.81 12.54 7.88
CA TYR A 25 -11.52 12.79 9.29
C TYR A 25 -12.50 12.01 10.19
N ASN A 26 -12.04 11.52 11.33
CA ASN A 26 -12.76 10.63 12.24
C ASN A 26 -13.23 9.28 11.65
N LYS A 27 -12.64 8.85 10.54
CA LYS A 27 -12.92 7.53 9.96
C LYS A 27 -11.68 6.65 9.96
N PRO A 28 -11.78 5.40 10.47
CA PRO A 28 -10.73 4.41 10.30
C PRO A 28 -10.44 4.19 8.81
N LYS A 29 -9.17 4.21 8.45
CA LYS A 29 -8.78 4.12 7.04
C LYS A 29 -7.37 3.63 6.86
N LEU A 30 -7.14 3.02 5.71
CA LEU A 30 -5.81 2.73 5.17
C LEU A 30 -5.56 3.69 4.02
N VAL A 31 -4.47 4.44 4.09
CA VAL A 31 -4.12 5.48 3.11
C VAL A 31 -2.91 5.05 2.30
N LEU A 32 -3.02 5.16 0.98
CA LEU A 32 -1.91 4.95 0.06
C LEU A 32 -1.60 6.26 -0.67
N ALA A 33 -0.33 6.64 -0.69
CA ALA A 33 0.09 7.81 -1.45
C ALA A 33 0.05 7.52 -2.96
N HIS A 34 -0.48 8.44 -3.74
CA HIS A 34 -0.48 8.35 -5.19
C HIS A 34 0.95 8.38 -5.77
N LYS A 35 1.83 9.15 -5.13
CA LYS A 35 3.24 9.26 -5.51
C LYS A 35 4.09 8.21 -4.80
N MET A 36 5.16 7.77 -5.45
CA MET A 36 6.18 6.88 -4.88
C MET A 36 5.63 5.55 -4.34
N TYR A 37 4.81 4.89 -5.16
CA TYR A 37 4.28 3.54 -4.91
C TYR A 37 3.37 3.36 -3.69
N GLY A 38 2.71 4.44 -3.28
CA GLY A 38 1.56 4.31 -2.41
C GLY A 38 1.80 3.56 -1.10
N PHE A 39 2.93 3.77 -0.43
CA PHE A 39 3.18 3.11 0.85
C PHE A 39 1.97 3.25 1.79
N PRO A 40 1.44 2.14 2.31
CA PRO A 40 0.24 2.17 3.12
C PRO A 40 0.49 2.77 4.50
N TYR A 41 -0.44 3.61 4.94
CA TYR A 41 -0.48 4.12 6.29
C TYR A 41 -1.83 3.82 6.93
N LEU A 42 -1.84 3.13 8.05
CA LEU A 42 -3.05 2.80 8.78
C LEU A 42 -3.38 3.90 9.80
N ASP A 43 -4.47 4.63 9.55
CA ASP A 43 -5.07 5.58 10.48
C ASP A 43 -6.37 5.00 11.03
N TYR A 44 -6.23 4.04 11.94
CA TYR A 44 -7.40 3.37 12.52
C TYR A 44 -8.18 4.28 13.47
N SER A 45 -7.50 5.17 14.18
CA SER A 45 -8.15 6.13 15.08
C SER A 45 -8.87 7.27 14.35
N GLY A 46 -8.65 7.43 13.05
CA GLY A 46 -9.26 8.49 12.26
C GLY A 46 -8.72 9.88 12.55
N MET A 47 -7.49 9.98 13.08
CA MET A 47 -6.89 11.26 13.49
C MET A 47 -6.63 12.22 12.33
N PHE A 48 -6.53 11.70 11.10
CA PHE A 48 -6.12 12.49 9.95
C PHE A 48 -7.22 12.61 8.90
N GLY A 49 -7.44 13.82 8.42
CA GLY A 49 -8.19 14.07 7.22
C GLY A 49 -7.29 14.01 5.99
N ILE A 50 -7.88 13.80 4.84
CA ILE A 50 -7.20 13.78 3.54
C ILE A 50 -7.56 15.05 2.79
N SER A 51 -6.56 15.88 2.52
CA SER A 51 -6.78 17.23 1.98
C SER A 51 -6.62 17.33 0.47
N ASN A 52 -6.03 16.34 -0.17
CA ASN A 52 -5.66 16.43 -1.57
C ASN A 52 -5.99 15.16 -2.35
N ARG A 53 -5.85 15.25 -3.67
CA ARG A 53 -6.10 14.16 -4.62
C ARG A 53 -4.97 13.12 -4.67
N ASP A 54 -3.89 13.36 -3.95
CA ASP A 54 -2.66 12.57 -4.06
C ASP A 54 -2.65 11.34 -3.13
N ASN A 55 -3.83 10.92 -2.69
CA ASN A 55 -3.95 9.74 -1.83
C ASN A 55 -5.17 8.90 -2.22
N TYR A 56 -5.02 7.59 -2.10
CA TYR A 56 -6.11 6.63 -2.15
C TYR A 56 -6.47 6.20 -0.73
N VAL A 57 -7.74 5.93 -0.49
CA VAL A 57 -8.26 5.61 0.84
C VAL A 57 -9.09 4.33 0.77
N ILE A 58 -8.77 3.38 1.63
CA ILE A 58 -9.57 2.17 1.85
C ILE A 58 -10.32 2.35 3.16
N LEU A 59 -11.64 2.15 3.10
CA LEU A 59 -12.58 2.31 4.21
C LEU A 59 -13.33 1.02 4.50
N ASN A 60 -14.12 1.04 5.59
CA ASN A 60 -15.12 0.01 5.89
C ASN A 60 -14.54 -1.41 6.07
N LYS A 61 -13.40 -1.50 6.72
CA LYS A 61 -12.77 -2.76 7.09
C LYS A 61 -12.67 -2.88 8.61
N SER A 62 -12.67 -4.11 9.12
CA SER A 62 -12.32 -4.39 10.52
C SER A 62 -10.86 -4.03 10.79
N TYR A 63 -10.49 -3.90 12.07
CA TYR A 63 -9.09 -3.68 12.44
C TYR A 63 -8.17 -4.77 11.91
N GLU A 64 -8.59 -6.01 12.03
CA GLU A 64 -7.82 -7.18 11.56
C GLU A 64 -7.64 -7.17 10.05
N ASP A 65 -8.68 -6.83 9.31
CA ASP A 65 -8.63 -6.69 7.85
C ASP A 65 -7.73 -5.53 7.41
N PHE A 66 -7.77 -4.40 8.10
CA PHE A 66 -6.83 -3.31 7.85
C PHE A 66 -5.37 -3.73 8.08
N ILE A 67 -5.09 -4.50 9.13
CA ILE A 67 -3.75 -5.02 9.40
C ILE A 67 -3.30 -5.98 8.28
N LYS A 68 -4.16 -6.87 7.84
CA LYS A 68 -3.89 -7.78 6.71
C LYS A 68 -3.58 -7.00 5.43
N LEU A 69 -4.43 -6.05 5.08
CA LEU A 69 -4.22 -5.20 3.90
C LEU A 69 -2.96 -4.35 4.00
N HIS A 70 -2.67 -3.79 5.17
CA HIS A 70 -1.44 -3.03 5.40
C HIS A 70 -0.20 -3.89 5.14
N LYS A 71 -0.16 -5.10 5.67
CA LYS A 71 0.94 -6.05 5.43
C LYS A 71 1.04 -6.43 3.95
N PHE A 72 -0.07 -6.80 3.33
CA PHE A 72 -0.12 -7.19 1.93
C PHE A 72 0.38 -6.10 0.99
N LEU A 73 -0.14 -4.89 1.14
CA LEU A 73 0.23 -3.74 0.31
C LEU A 73 1.64 -3.21 0.59
N SER A 74 2.29 -3.67 1.67
CA SER A 74 3.67 -3.33 2.00
C SER A 74 4.70 -4.33 1.47
N THR A 75 4.27 -5.41 0.83
CA THR A 75 5.17 -6.47 0.33
C THR A 75 5.92 -6.06 -0.94
N ASN A 76 7.04 -6.72 -1.21
CA ASN A 76 7.76 -6.56 -2.48
C ASN A 76 6.97 -7.09 -3.67
N PHE A 77 6.13 -8.12 -3.44
CA PHE A 77 5.17 -8.61 -4.43
C PHE A 77 4.29 -7.46 -4.95
N ILE A 78 3.65 -6.72 -4.08
CA ILE A 78 2.80 -5.58 -4.48
C ILE A 78 3.62 -4.44 -5.10
N ARG A 79 4.80 -4.13 -4.56
CA ARG A 79 5.68 -3.12 -5.15
C ARG A 79 6.11 -3.47 -6.56
N THR A 80 6.36 -4.73 -6.83
CA THR A 80 6.68 -5.22 -8.18
C THR A 80 5.52 -4.98 -9.14
N ILE A 81 4.29 -5.22 -8.68
CA ILE A 81 3.08 -4.94 -9.47
C ILE A 81 2.93 -3.43 -9.72
N PHE A 82 3.13 -2.61 -8.72
CA PHE A 82 3.08 -1.14 -8.86
C PHE A 82 4.10 -0.64 -9.87
N GLU A 83 5.32 -1.17 -9.84
CA GLU A 83 6.38 -0.81 -10.80
C GLU A 83 6.04 -1.26 -12.21
N ALA A 84 5.54 -2.48 -12.38
CA ALA A 84 5.19 -3.03 -13.69
C ALA A 84 4.01 -2.30 -14.36
N THR A 85 3.16 -1.67 -13.57
CA THR A 85 1.92 -1.03 -14.06
C THR A 85 1.97 0.50 -14.09
N ARG A 86 3.08 1.10 -13.68
CA ARG A 86 3.22 2.56 -13.71
C ARG A 86 3.21 3.08 -15.16
N TYR A 87 2.50 4.18 -15.36
CA TYR A 87 2.48 4.86 -16.64
C TYR A 87 3.56 5.96 -16.73
N ARG A 88 3.72 6.74 -15.67
CA ARG A 88 4.70 7.84 -15.60
C ARG A 88 5.34 7.89 -14.22
N MET A 89 6.65 8.06 -14.19
CA MET A 89 7.42 8.19 -12.94
C MET A 89 7.02 7.13 -11.91
N SER A 90 7.00 7.45 -10.63
CA SER A 90 6.65 6.52 -9.55
C SER A 90 5.24 6.80 -9.01
N TYR A 91 4.26 6.97 -9.90
CA TYR A 91 2.87 7.21 -9.51
C TYR A 91 2.08 5.91 -9.44
N LEU A 92 1.33 5.76 -8.36
CA LEU A 92 0.36 4.69 -8.20
C LEU A 92 -0.89 5.04 -8.97
N GLU A 93 -1.19 4.25 -9.98
CA GLU A 93 -2.36 4.48 -10.83
C GLU A 93 -3.62 3.84 -10.25
N LYS A 94 -4.76 4.50 -10.40
CA LYS A 94 -6.02 4.02 -9.82
C LYS A 94 -6.44 2.64 -10.35
N TYR A 95 -6.22 2.36 -11.63
CA TYR A 95 -6.62 1.11 -12.26
C TYR A 95 -5.92 -0.13 -11.68
N ILE A 96 -4.82 0.05 -10.95
CA ILE A 96 -4.13 -1.07 -10.31
C ILE A 96 -5.01 -1.77 -9.27
N PHE A 97 -5.92 -1.03 -8.64
CA PHE A 97 -6.85 -1.59 -7.66
C PHE A 97 -7.95 -2.46 -8.29
N ASP A 98 -8.11 -2.40 -9.63
CA ASP A 98 -8.98 -3.32 -10.36
C ASP A 98 -8.28 -4.68 -10.59
N ILE A 99 -6.97 -4.73 -10.48
CA ILE A 99 -6.13 -5.92 -10.70
C ILE A 99 -5.75 -6.58 -9.37
N ILE A 100 -5.40 -5.79 -8.35
CA ILE A 100 -4.99 -6.31 -7.03
C ILE A 100 -6.23 -6.83 -6.31
N PRO A 101 -6.25 -8.12 -5.91
CA PRO A 101 -7.38 -8.68 -5.21
C PRO A 101 -7.53 -8.10 -3.80
N ASP A 102 -8.76 -7.97 -3.35
CA ASP A 102 -9.05 -7.75 -1.93
C ASP A 102 -8.89 -9.06 -1.17
N ILE A 103 -7.73 -9.24 -0.57
CA ILE A 103 -7.38 -10.47 0.15
C ILE A 103 -8.27 -10.75 1.37
N THR A 104 -8.97 -9.74 1.89
CA THR A 104 -9.89 -9.90 3.02
C THR A 104 -11.15 -10.65 2.63
N ASN A 105 -11.45 -10.74 1.34
CA ASN A 105 -12.58 -11.48 0.77
C ASN A 105 -12.20 -12.88 0.25
N ILE A 106 -10.94 -13.29 0.44
CA ILE A 106 -10.44 -14.62 0.03
C ILE A 106 -10.34 -15.50 1.27
N ASN A 107 -11.24 -16.49 1.40
CA ASN A 107 -11.39 -17.30 2.62
C ASN A 107 -10.14 -18.12 2.99
N ASP A 108 -9.38 -18.57 2.01
CA ASP A 108 -8.19 -19.42 2.19
C ASP A 108 -6.86 -18.67 2.03
N PHE A 109 -6.91 -17.33 2.03
CA PHE A 109 -5.69 -16.53 1.98
C PHE A 109 -4.86 -16.71 3.26
N PRO A 110 -3.51 -16.85 3.16
CA PRO A 110 -2.65 -17.10 4.32
C PRO A 110 -2.80 -16.04 5.41
N ASP A 111 -2.80 -16.46 6.68
CA ASP A 111 -2.80 -15.53 7.81
C ASP A 111 -1.44 -14.84 8.00
N ILE A 112 -0.36 -15.57 7.70
CA ILE A 112 1.00 -15.02 7.67
C ILE A 112 1.25 -14.44 6.29
N ILE A 113 1.39 -13.12 6.21
CA ILE A 113 1.54 -12.38 4.97
C ILE A 113 3.00 -11.97 4.78
N THR A 114 3.69 -12.67 3.91
CA THR A 114 5.06 -12.42 3.46
C THR A 114 5.13 -12.60 1.94
N ASP A 115 6.19 -12.14 1.31
CA ASP A 115 6.39 -12.39 -0.13
C ASP A 115 6.36 -13.89 -0.46
N ASP A 116 6.95 -14.74 0.37
CA ASP A 116 6.98 -16.18 0.15
C ASP A 116 5.58 -16.80 0.26
N THR A 117 4.80 -16.46 1.28
CA THR A 117 3.44 -17.01 1.44
C THR A 117 2.50 -16.56 0.33
N ILE A 118 2.65 -15.33 -0.16
CA ILE A 118 1.90 -14.80 -1.30
C ILE A 118 2.28 -15.54 -2.58
N CYS A 119 3.59 -15.71 -2.83
CA CYS A 119 4.08 -16.44 -3.99
C CYS A 119 3.60 -17.90 -4.00
N ASP A 120 3.58 -18.56 -2.84
CA ASP A 120 3.05 -19.92 -2.70
C ASP A 120 1.54 -19.97 -2.98
N PHE A 121 0.79 -19.03 -2.46
CA PHE A 121 -0.66 -18.95 -2.66
C PHE A 121 -1.03 -18.78 -4.13
N PHE A 122 -0.33 -17.92 -4.86
CA PHE A 122 -0.57 -17.68 -6.29
C PHE A 122 0.20 -18.63 -7.21
N HIS A 123 0.90 -19.61 -6.67
CA HIS A 123 1.67 -20.60 -7.43
C HIS A 123 2.70 -20.00 -8.40
N LEU A 124 3.41 -18.97 -7.96
CA LEU A 124 4.45 -18.35 -8.78
C LEU A 124 5.63 -19.28 -8.95
N ASP A 125 6.18 -19.31 -10.15
CA ASP A 125 7.38 -20.08 -10.46
C ASP A 125 8.67 -19.40 -9.94
N ASP A 126 9.80 -20.09 -10.07
CA ASP A 126 11.09 -19.60 -9.57
C ASP A 126 11.54 -18.31 -10.29
N LEU A 127 11.21 -18.18 -11.56
CA LEU A 127 11.55 -17.00 -12.36
C LEU A 127 10.79 -15.76 -11.86
N GLU A 128 9.51 -15.92 -11.65
CA GLU A 128 8.61 -14.86 -11.11
C GLU A 128 9.04 -14.46 -9.70
N ARG A 129 9.34 -15.42 -8.83
CA ARG A 129 9.84 -15.17 -7.48
C ARG A 129 11.18 -14.42 -7.50
N ASN A 130 12.06 -14.75 -8.45
CA ASN A 130 13.34 -14.06 -8.60
C ASN A 130 13.15 -12.59 -9.01
N VAL A 131 12.19 -12.29 -9.86
CA VAL A 131 11.83 -10.90 -10.22
C VAL A 131 11.47 -10.09 -8.98
N ILE A 132 10.63 -10.64 -8.10
CA ILE A 132 10.23 -9.97 -6.84
C ILE A 132 11.44 -9.73 -5.93
N LYS A 133 12.33 -10.71 -5.78
CA LYS A 133 13.54 -10.59 -4.95
C LYS A 133 14.54 -9.57 -5.49
N THR A 134 14.74 -9.53 -6.80
CA THR A 134 15.70 -8.62 -7.44
C THR A 134 15.20 -7.18 -7.47
N PHE A 135 13.89 -6.98 -7.52
CA PHE A 135 13.29 -5.67 -7.42
C PHE A 135 13.70 -4.96 -6.12
N HIS A 136 13.64 -5.67 -5.01
CA HIS A 136 14.04 -5.12 -3.70
C HIS A 136 15.51 -4.68 -3.67
N LYS A 137 16.42 -5.48 -4.24
CA LYS A 137 17.86 -5.17 -4.29
C LYS A 137 18.17 -3.91 -5.11
N LYS A 138 17.45 -3.70 -6.20
CA LYS A 138 17.64 -2.54 -7.10
C LYS A 138 17.35 -1.21 -6.43
N TYR A 139 16.44 -1.18 -5.47
CA TYR A 139 16.05 0.04 -4.75
C TYR A 139 16.84 0.27 -3.45
N LEU A 140 17.46 -0.76 -2.92
CA LEU A 140 18.36 -0.63 -1.77
C LEU A 140 19.76 -0.16 -2.15
N SER A 141 20.12 -0.23 -3.41
CA SER A 141 21.45 0.14 -3.94
C SER A 141 21.52 1.56 -4.52
N LEU A 142 20.45 2.32 -4.41
CA LEU A 142 20.36 3.75 -4.76
C LEU A 142 20.33 4.61 -3.50
#